data_ff6130aadbf0491f4783234e46505a7d
#
_entry.id   ff6130aadbf0491f4783234e46505a7d
#
_cell.length_a   1.000
_cell.length_b   1.000
_cell.length_c   1.000
_cell.angle_alpha   90.00
_cell.angle_beta   90.00
_cell.angle_gamma   90.00
#
_symmetry.space_group_name_H-M   'P 1'
#
loop_
_entity.id
_entity.type
_entity.pdbx_description
1 polymer ?
#
loop_
_entity_poly.entity_id
_entity_poly.type
_entity_poly.pdbx_seq_one_letter_code
_entity_poly.pdbx_strand_id
1 'polypeptide(L)'
;TLSKLFKYLDNKKLLGDKKYSLIVKKNIPQKSGMGGGSMNAAAVIKYLLKKKIIILKKKDLEKISDFVGSDVKLGLDNRNSILMPNGKVLKEKKRQKLHLLVVKPRMGCSTKTIYKNVKSYSKSNIKKKNNFRLKNLIFLRNDLEKIAIKKYPSLEKLKKILNKLPNIKFTRMTGSGSAFIAYFVSKN
;
A
#
# COMPACT_ATOMS: atom_id res chain seq x y z
N THR A 1 3.78 13.21 -0.55
CA THR A 1 3.87 12.43 0.72
C THR A 1 5.11 12.85 1.52
N LEU A 2 6.32 12.80 0.92
CA LEU A 2 7.55 13.23 1.62
C LEU A 2 7.51 14.71 2.02
N SER A 3 7.08 15.61 1.13
CA SER A 3 6.92 17.03 1.46
C SER A 3 6.00 17.25 2.66
N LYS A 4 4.89 16.47 2.76
CA LYS A 4 4.01 16.51 3.94
C LYS A 4 4.71 16.04 5.20
N LEU A 5 5.54 14.98 5.09
CA LEU A 5 6.31 14.48 6.24
C LEU A 5 7.25 15.54 6.77
N PHE A 6 8.11 16.13 5.91
CA PHE A 6 9.06 17.12 6.34
C PHE A 6 8.37 18.38 6.87
N LYS A 7 7.31 18.87 6.21
CA LYS A 7 6.50 19.98 6.74
C LYS A 7 5.95 19.69 8.16
N TYR A 8 5.52 18.46 8.43
CA TYR A 8 5.06 18.07 9.76
C TYR A 8 6.21 18.09 10.77
N LEU A 9 7.36 17.51 10.41
CA LEU A 9 8.52 17.45 11.28
C LEU A 9 9.07 18.85 11.62
N ASP A 10 9.12 19.74 10.63
CA ASP A 10 9.53 21.14 10.81
C ASP A 10 8.55 21.91 11.69
N ASN A 11 7.24 21.82 11.41
CA ASN A 11 6.21 22.50 12.21
C ASN A 11 6.22 22.06 13.68
N LYS A 12 6.69 20.84 13.95
CA LYS A 12 6.83 20.28 15.31
C LYS A 12 8.24 20.46 15.89
N LYS A 13 9.13 21.17 15.18
CA LYS A 13 10.53 21.38 15.56
C LYS A 13 11.28 20.08 15.90
N LEU A 14 10.89 18.96 15.25
CA LEU A 14 11.45 17.64 15.55
C LEU A 14 12.81 17.41 14.89
N LEU A 15 13.19 18.23 13.91
CA LEU A 15 14.49 18.17 13.23
C LEU A 15 15.53 19.12 13.84
N GLY A 16 15.14 19.95 14.83
CA GLY A 16 15.95 21.04 15.33
C GLY A 16 16.28 22.03 14.20
N ASP A 17 17.46 22.62 14.25
CA ASP A 17 17.93 23.58 13.23
C ASP A 17 18.55 22.88 12.00
N LYS A 18 18.59 21.55 11.99
CA LYS A 18 19.20 20.78 10.91
C LYS A 18 18.29 20.72 9.69
N LYS A 19 18.87 20.97 8.52
CA LYS A 19 18.22 20.81 7.22
C LYS A 19 18.76 19.56 6.53
N TYR A 20 17.87 18.88 5.81
CA TYR A 20 18.20 17.64 5.12
C TYR A 20 17.89 17.76 3.64
N SER A 21 18.83 17.34 2.80
CA SER A 21 18.60 17.11 1.37
C SER A 21 18.19 15.66 1.18
N LEU A 22 17.15 15.43 0.38
CA LEU A 22 16.64 14.09 0.11
C LEU A 22 16.57 13.86 -1.40
N ILE A 23 17.34 12.90 -1.89
CA ILE A 23 17.30 12.45 -3.28
C ILE A 23 16.49 11.15 -3.34
N VAL A 24 15.43 11.14 -4.14
CA VAL A 24 14.55 9.97 -4.29
C VAL A 24 14.63 9.41 -5.71
N LYS A 25 15.25 8.24 -5.88
CA LYS A 25 15.20 7.47 -7.12
C LYS A 25 13.95 6.59 -7.10
N LYS A 26 12.99 6.88 -7.98
CA LYS A 26 11.72 6.13 -8.06
C LYS A 26 11.84 4.95 -9.00
N ASN A 27 12.02 3.76 -8.46
CA ASN A 27 12.02 2.52 -9.24
C ASN A 27 10.60 1.90 -9.34
N ILE A 28 9.71 2.22 -8.38
CA ILE A 28 8.30 1.82 -8.46
C ILE A 28 7.56 2.84 -9.32
N PRO A 29 6.91 2.42 -10.43
CA PRO A 29 6.22 3.34 -11.32
C PRO A 29 5.12 4.13 -10.61
N GLN A 30 4.98 5.40 -10.97
CA GLN A 30 3.90 6.24 -10.44
C GLN A 30 2.54 5.76 -10.94
N LYS A 31 1.47 6.12 -10.20
CA LYS A 31 0.07 5.76 -10.54
C LYS A 31 -0.13 4.26 -10.75
N SER A 32 0.59 3.45 -9.97
CA SER A 32 0.52 1.99 -9.98
C SER A 32 -0.39 1.40 -8.90
N GLY A 33 -0.83 2.19 -7.93
CA GLY A 33 -1.58 1.71 -6.76
C GLY A 33 -0.73 0.97 -5.72
N MET A 34 0.60 1.01 -5.84
CA MET A 34 1.52 0.22 -4.99
C MET A 34 1.98 0.96 -3.71
N GLY A 35 1.39 2.10 -3.39
CA GLY A 35 1.70 2.82 -2.15
C GLY A 35 3.13 3.38 -2.04
N GLY A 36 3.89 3.49 -3.15
CA GLY A 36 5.31 3.85 -3.14
C GLY A 36 5.62 5.14 -2.38
N GLY A 37 4.76 6.16 -2.46
CA GLY A 37 4.94 7.41 -1.71
C GLY A 37 4.83 7.23 -0.20
N SER A 38 3.90 6.41 0.27
CA SER A 38 3.73 6.09 1.69
C SER A 38 4.87 5.23 2.22
N MET A 39 5.35 4.28 1.40
CA MET A 39 6.50 3.45 1.76
C MET A 39 7.79 4.28 1.86
N ASN A 40 8.00 5.25 0.97
CA ASN A 40 9.13 6.17 1.07
C ASN A 40 9.07 7.01 2.36
N ALA A 41 7.89 7.52 2.73
CA ALA A 41 7.74 8.26 3.98
C ALA A 41 8.01 7.36 5.21
N ALA A 42 7.51 6.14 5.22
CA ALA A 42 7.79 5.18 6.27
C ALA A 42 9.28 4.85 6.38
N ALA A 43 9.97 4.69 5.24
CA ALA A 43 11.42 4.44 5.21
C ALA A 43 12.20 5.61 5.81
N VAL A 44 11.85 6.85 5.46
CA VAL A 44 12.46 8.05 6.03
C VAL A 44 12.21 8.13 7.54
N ILE A 45 10.99 7.93 8.01
CA ILE A 45 10.69 7.93 9.45
C ILE A 45 11.55 6.88 10.17
N LYS A 46 11.60 5.65 9.64
CA LYS A 46 12.43 4.56 10.22
C LYS A 46 13.90 4.93 10.28
N TYR A 47 14.43 5.59 9.23
CA TYR A 47 15.80 6.05 9.19
C TYR A 47 16.07 7.12 10.26
N LEU A 48 15.23 8.15 10.36
CA LEU A 48 15.35 9.22 11.33
C LEU A 48 15.31 8.71 12.78
N LEU A 49 14.40 7.76 13.06
CA LEU A 49 14.32 7.07 14.35
C LEU A 49 15.57 6.23 14.64
N LYS A 50 16.04 5.44 13.67
CA LYS A 50 17.24 4.59 13.81
C LYS A 50 18.50 5.43 14.09
N LYS A 51 18.60 6.58 13.44
CA LYS A 51 19.72 7.52 13.63
C LYS A 51 19.54 8.45 14.84
N LYS A 52 18.48 8.26 15.63
CA LYS A 52 18.15 9.11 16.78
C LYS A 52 18.05 10.61 16.44
N ILE A 53 17.78 10.94 15.16
CA ILE A 53 17.55 12.32 14.70
C ILE A 53 16.22 12.82 15.25
N ILE A 54 15.22 11.95 15.31
CA ILE A 54 13.93 12.21 15.95
C ILE A 54 13.68 11.16 17.02
N ILE A 55 13.00 11.57 18.09
CA ILE A 55 12.50 10.69 19.16
C ILE A 55 11.01 10.83 19.20
N LEU A 56 10.28 9.73 18.99
CA LEU A 56 8.82 9.71 18.91
C LEU A 56 8.24 8.61 19.79
N LYS A 57 7.21 8.97 20.55
CA LYS A 57 6.36 7.98 21.20
C LYS A 57 5.43 7.34 20.15
N LYS A 58 4.91 6.16 20.45
CA LYS A 58 3.98 5.44 19.57
C LYS A 58 2.80 6.31 19.10
N LYS A 59 2.22 7.09 20.00
CA LYS A 59 1.11 7.99 19.71
C LYS A 59 1.48 9.09 18.69
N ASP A 60 2.70 9.61 18.75
CA ASP A 60 3.17 10.63 17.82
C ASP A 60 3.43 10.02 16.44
N LEU A 61 3.95 8.80 16.40
CA LEU A 61 4.14 8.05 15.16
C LEU A 61 2.80 7.75 14.45
N GLU A 62 1.74 7.47 15.21
CA GLU A 62 0.39 7.33 14.67
C GLU A 62 -0.11 8.65 14.08
N LYS A 63 0.03 9.77 14.79
CA LYS A 63 -0.37 11.11 14.31
C LYS A 63 0.37 11.52 13.03
N ILE A 64 1.69 11.31 12.97
CA ILE A 64 2.48 11.59 11.77
C ILE A 64 1.96 10.76 10.60
N SER A 65 1.73 9.47 10.84
CA SER A 65 1.25 8.56 9.79
C SER A 65 -0.11 8.99 9.26
N ASP A 66 -1.03 9.40 10.12
CA ASP A 66 -2.37 9.86 9.71
C ASP A 66 -2.29 11.18 8.92
N PHE A 67 -1.42 12.10 9.32
CA PHE A 67 -1.22 13.36 8.61
C PHE A 67 -0.58 13.17 7.23
N VAL A 68 0.43 12.31 7.13
CA VAL A 68 1.19 12.08 5.88
C VAL A 68 0.40 11.20 4.92
N GLY A 69 -0.28 10.18 5.45
CA GLY A 69 -1.11 9.25 4.70
C GLY A 69 -1.25 7.92 5.46
N SER A 70 -2.46 7.40 5.55
CA SER A 70 -2.82 6.21 6.34
C SER A 70 -1.93 4.99 6.05
N ASP A 71 -1.56 4.79 4.78
CA ASP A 71 -0.71 3.65 4.36
C ASP A 71 0.72 3.71 4.90
N VAL A 72 1.17 4.87 5.44
CA VAL A 72 2.49 4.98 6.07
C VAL A 72 2.62 4.01 7.23
N LYS A 73 1.52 3.78 7.99
CA LYS A 73 1.48 2.81 9.09
C LYS A 73 1.87 1.40 8.66
N LEU A 74 1.51 1.00 7.44
CA LEU A 74 1.85 -0.32 6.89
C LEU A 74 3.35 -0.47 6.62
N GLY A 75 4.02 0.63 6.23
CA GLY A 75 5.45 0.63 5.93
C GLY A 75 6.36 0.71 7.16
N LEU A 76 5.82 1.00 8.35
CA LEU A 76 6.60 1.09 9.58
C LEU A 76 7.01 -0.28 10.14
N ASP A 77 6.34 -1.34 9.71
CA ASP A 77 6.64 -2.73 10.09
C ASP A 77 6.90 -3.56 8.82
N ASN A 78 7.75 -4.57 8.91
CA ASN A 78 8.10 -5.45 7.79
C ASN A 78 7.19 -6.69 7.69
N ARG A 79 6.21 -6.83 8.58
CA ARG A 79 5.26 -7.94 8.58
C ARG A 79 4.10 -7.68 7.63
N ASN A 80 3.51 -8.75 7.09
CA ASN A 80 2.23 -8.64 6.42
C ASN A 80 1.22 -8.00 7.39
N SER A 81 0.53 -6.98 6.92
CA SER A 81 -0.32 -6.14 7.77
C SER A 81 -1.61 -5.76 7.06
N ILE A 82 -2.66 -5.58 7.84
CA ILE A 82 -3.97 -5.10 7.38
C ILE A 82 -4.27 -3.81 8.14
N LEU A 83 -4.51 -2.73 7.41
CA LEU A 83 -5.01 -1.49 7.98
C LEU A 83 -6.53 -1.59 8.10
N MET A 84 -7.02 -1.49 9.33
CA MET A 84 -8.45 -1.53 9.64
C MET A 84 -9.08 -0.14 9.45
N PRO A 85 -10.40 -0.05 9.21
CA PRO A 85 -11.12 1.22 9.06
C PRO A 85 -10.93 2.19 10.24
N ASN A 86 -10.76 1.67 11.45
CA ASN A 86 -10.48 2.47 12.66
C ASN A 86 -9.01 2.88 12.81
N GLY A 87 -8.20 2.75 11.76
CA GLY A 87 -6.78 3.11 11.76
C GLY A 87 -5.84 2.13 12.48
N LYS A 88 -6.38 1.06 13.11
CA LYS A 88 -5.53 0.01 13.72
C LYS A 88 -4.87 -0.86 12.64
N VAL A 89 -3.63 -1.24 12.90
CA VAL A 89 -2.88 -2.17 12.05
C VAL A 89 -2.87 -3.55 12.68
N LEU A 90 -3.50 -4.51 12.02
CA LEU A 90 -3.37 -5.93 12.35
C LEU A 90 -2.11 -6.46 11.68
N LYS A 91 -1.25 -7.10 12.46
CA LYS A 91 0.02 -7.67 11.98
C LYS A 91 -0.04 -9.18 12.00
N GLU A 92 0.51 -9.80 10.98
CA GLU A 92 0.67 -11.25 10.92
C GLU A 92 1.63 -11.72 12.00
N LYS A 93 1.27 -12.80 12.71
CA LYS A 93 2.12 -13.40 13.74
C LYS A 93 3.23 -14.28 13.15
N LYS A 94 2.88 -15.10 12.15
CA LYS A 94 3.83 -16.01 11.45
C LYS A 94 3.99 -15.51 10.02
N ARG A 95 5.22 -15.32 9.57
CA ARG A 95 5.51 -14.92 8.18
C ARG A 95 5.02 -16.01 7.23
N GLN A 96 4.09 -15.66 6.36
CA GLN A 96 3.69 -16.47 5.22
C GLN A 96 4.43 -15.96 3.98
N LYS A 97 5.15 -16.83 3.30
CA LYS A 97 5.68 -16.51 1.97
C LYS A 97 4.53 -16.58 0.96
N LEU A 98 4.39 -15.53 0.18
CA LEU A 98 3.48 -15.47 -0.96
C LEU A 98 4.30 -15.34 -2.22
N HIS A 99 3.98 -16.12 -3.23
CA HIS A 99 4.60 -16.02 -4.55
C HIS A 99 3.73 -15.12 -5.42
N LEU A 100 4.32 -14.02 -5.88
CA LEU A 100 3.59 -12.93 -6.51
C LEU A 100 4.27 -12.55 -7.83
N LEU A 101 3.47 -12.34 -8.87
CA LEU A 101 3.87 -11.60 -10.06
C LEU A 101 3.15 -10.25 -10.06
N VAL A 102 3.91 -9.17 -10.08
CA VAL A 102 3.37 -7.81 -10.14
C VAL A 102 3.52 -7.30 -11.57
N VAL A 103 2.40 -6.97 -12.19
CA VAL A 103 2.37 -6.44 -13.56
C VAL A 103 1.76 -5.05 -13.56
N LYS A 104 2.53 -4.06 -14.00
CA LYS A 104 2.08 -2.69 -14.16
C LYS A 104 2.04 -2.35 -15.66
N PRO A 105 0.84 -2.09 -16.24
CA PRO A 105 0.74 -1.66 -17.64
C PRO A 105 1.34 -0.25 -17.81
N ARG A 106 1.69 0.12 -19.05
CA ARG A 106 2.25 1.45 -19.35
C ARG A 106 1.36 2.58 -18.85
N MET A 107 0.03 2.44 -18.98
CA MET A 107 -0.93 3.39 -18.47
C MET A 107 -0.97 3.42 -16.92
N GLY A 108 -1.30 4.56 -16.34
CA GLY A 108 -1.53 4.72 -14.91
C GLY A 108 -2.96 5.12 -14.60
N CYS A 109 -3.47 4.75 -13.42
CA CYS A 109 -4.76 5.19 -12.93
C CYS A 109 -4.62 6.43 -12.04
N SER A 110 -5.48 7.43 -12.26
CA SER A 110 -5.56 8.57 -11.36
C SER A 110 -6.29 8.16 -10.08
N THR A 111 -5.58 8.09 -8.97
CA THR A 111 -6.15 7.77 -7.66
C THR A 111 -7.35 8.66 -7.34
N LYS A 112 -7.22 9.98 -7.55
CA LYS A 112 -8.31 10.96 -7.33
C LYS A 112 -9.55 10.61 -8.14
N THR A 113 -9.37 10.28 -9.43
CA THR A 113 -10.49 9.94 -10.32
C THR A 113 -11.16 8.64 -9.91
N ILE A 114 -10.39 7.62 -9.55
CA ILE A 114 -10.95 6.32 -9.12
C ILE A 114 -11.77 6.50 -7.84
N TYR A 115 -11.21 7.15 -6.81
CA TYR A 115 -11.93 7.36 -5.55
C TYR A 115 -13.18 8.24 -5.69
N LYS A 116 -13.15 9.27 -6.57
CA LYS A 116 -14.33 10.11 -6.83
C LYS A 116 -15.53 9.32 -7.41
N ASN A 117 -15.27 8.19 -8.07
CA ASN A 117 -16.31 7.36 -8.68
C ASN A 117 -16.78 6.20 -7.77
N VAL A 118 -16.31 6.13 -6.52
CA VAL A 118 -16.79 5.14 -5.55
C VAL A 118 -18.15 5.59 -5.02
N LYS A 119 -19.19 4.80 -5.28
CA LYS A 119 -20.53 5.04 -4.75
C LYS A 119 -20.75 4.38 -3.39
N SER A 120 -20.17 3.19 -3.19
CA SER A 120 -20.27 2.43 -1.95
C SER A 120 -19.06 1.52 -1.79
N TYR A 121 -18.74 1.19 -0.54
CA TYR A 121 -17.70 0.21 -0.21
C TYR A 121 -18.34 -1.08 0.28
N SER A 122 -17.72 -2.20 -0.06
CA SER A 122 -18.15 -3.50 0.48
C SER A 122 -17.94 -3.57 1.99
N LYS A 123 -18.83 -4.28 2.69
CA LYS A 123 -18.64 -4.55 4.12
C LYS A 123 -17.37 -5.39 4.31
N SER A 124 -16.56 -5.01 5.30
CA SER A 124 -15.33 -5.73 5.62
C SER A 124 -15.66 -7.08 6.27
N ASN A 125 -15.35 -8.17 5.58
CA ASN A 125 -15.46 -9.55 6.09
C ASN A 125 -14.20 -10.02 6.81
N ILE A 126 -13.35 -9.10 7.26
CA ILE A 126 -12.08 -9.41 7.92
C ILE A 126 -12.33 -9.86 9.35
N LYS A 127 -12.44 -11.17 9.58
CA LYS A 127 -12.46 -11.79 10.91
C LYS A 127 -11.03 -11.87 11.48
N LYS A 128 -10.83 -11.40 12.71
CA LYS A 128 -9.54 -11.02 13.34
C LYS A 128 -8.38 -12.05 13.35
N LYS A 129 -8.56 -13.34 13.14
CA LYS A 129 -7.50 -14.34 13.40
C LYS A 129 -6.89 -15.05 12.19
N ASN A 130 -7.54 -15.10 11.03
CA ASN A 130 -7.10 -15.99 9.93
C ASN A 130 -6.94 -15.33 8.56
N ASN A 131 -6.91 -14.01 8.49
CA ASN A 131 -7.07 -13.29 7.21
C ASN A 131 -5.82 -13.21 6.33
N PHE A 132 -4.64 -13.58 6.87
CA PHE A 132 -3.39 -13.53 6.13
C PHE A 132 -3.13 -14.77 5.27
N ARG A 133 -3.88 -15.86 5.46
CA ARG A 133 -3.69 -17.08 4.68
C ARG A 133 -4.18 -16.88 3.23
N LEU A 134 -3.43 -17.39 2.26
CA LEU A 134 -3.75 -17.28 0.83
C LEU A 134 -5.20 -17.72 0.53
N LYS A 135 -5.66 -18.81 1.14
CA LYS A 135 -7.03 -19.31 0.99
C LYS A 135 -8.11 -18.31 1.42
N ASN A 136 -7.79 -17.36 2.32
CA ASN A 136 -8.72 -16.33 2.76
C ASN A 136 -8.56 -15.05 1.93
N LEU A 137 -7.34 -14.77 1.46
CA LEU A 137 -7.09 -13.62 0.60
C LEU A 137 -7.86 -13.67 -0.71
N ILE A 138 -8.14 -14.87 -1.23
CA ILE A 138 -8.89 -15.04 -2.48
C ILE A 138 -10.31 -14.47 -2.40
N PHE A 139 -10.93 -14.47 -1.23
CA PHE A 139 -12.30 -13.94 -1.02
C PHE A 139 -12.34 -12.43 -0.75
N LEU A 140 -11.20 -11.79 -0.53
CA LEU A 140 -11.16 -10.34 -0.37
C LEU A 140 -11.31 -9.66 -1.73
N ARG A 141 -11.95 -8.50 -1.76
CA ARG A 141 -12.20 -7.73 -2.98
C ARG A 141 -11.44 -6.40 -2.93
N ASN A 142 -11.17 -5.86 -4.10
CA ASN A 142 -10.78 -4.47 -4.26
C ASN A 142 -11.92 -3.71 -4.94
N ASP A 143 -12.68 -2.94 -4.17
CA ASP A 143 -13.85 -2.20 -4.68
C ASP A 143 -13.47 -1.19 -5.78
N LEU A 144 -12.22 -0.73 -5.77
CA LEU A 144 -11.71 0.21 -6.77
C LEU A 144 -11.47 -0.46 -8.13
N GLU A 145 -11.30 -1.80 -8.17
CA GLU A 145 -10.95 -2.53 -9.39
C GLU A 145 -12.04 -2.44 -10.45
N LYS A 146 -13.31 -2.62 -10.07
CA LYS A 146 -14.44 -2.50 -11.02
C LYS A 146 -14.50 -1.10 -11.62
N ILE A 147 -14.27 -0.07 -10.81
CA ILE A 147 -14.28 1.33 -11.23
C ILE A 147 -13.12 1.60 -12.20
N ALA A 148 -11.93 1.10 -11.87
CA ALA A 148 -10.76 1.24 -12.72
C ALA A 148 -10.94 0.55 -14.07
N ILE A 149 -11.46 -0.67 -14.09
CA ILE A 149 -11.75 -1.43 -15.32
C ILE A 149 -12.78 -0.70 -16.18
N LYS A 150 -13.85 -0.18 -15.58
CA LYS A 150 -14.86 0.60 -16.31
C LYS A 150 -14.24 1.84 -16.96
N LYS A 151 -13.35 2.53 -16.26
CA LYS A 151 -12.67 3.75 -16.76
C LYS A 151 -11.56 3.43 -17.77
N TYR A 152 -10.91 2.29 -17.61
CA TYR A 152 -9.76 1.86 -18.41
C TYR A 152 -9.93 0.40 -18.84
N PRO A 153 -10.68 0.12 -19.94
CA PRO A 153 -11.04 -1.26 -20.36
C PRO A 153 -9.82 -2.17 -20.66
N SER A 154 -8.68 -1.59 -21.01
CA SER A 154 -7.43 -2.35 -21.20
C SER A 154 -6.98 -3.11 -19.95
N LEU A 155 -7.39 -2.67 -18.76
CA LEU A 155 -7.11 -3.36 -17.50
C LEU A 155 -7.83 -4.71 -17.42
N GLU A 156 -9.03 -4.82 -18.00
CA GLU A 156 -9.75 -6.08 -18.08
C GLU A 156 -9.02 -7.10 -18.94
N LYS A 157 -8.51 -6.66 -20.11
CA LYS A 157 -7.71 -7.51 -21.00
C LYS A 157 -6.48 -8.05 -20.25
N LEU A 158 -5.76 -7.16 -19.54
CA LEU A 158 -4.61 -7.56 -18.73
C LEU A 158 -5.01 -8.59 -17.66
N LYS A 159 -6.09 -8.35 -16.93
CA LYS A 159 -6.58 -9.28 -15.90
C LYS A 159 -6.93 -10.65 -16.49
N LYS A 160 -7.59 -10.68 -17.66
CA LYS A 160 -7.92 -11.94 -18.37
C LYS A 160 -6.66 -12.70 -18.75
N ILE A 161 -5.62 -12.02 -19.24
CA ILE A 161 -4.33 -12.64 -19.56
C ILE A 161 -3.69 -13.23 -18.30
N LEU A 162 -3.61 -12.46 -17.22
CA LEU A 162 -3.01 -12.91 -15.98
C LEU A 162 -3.75 -14.12 -15.39
N ASN A 163 -5.08 -14.16 -15.48
CA ASN A 163 -5.88 -15.29 -14.98
C ASN A 163 -5.69 -16.60 -15.78
N LYS A 164 -5.07 -16.52 -16.95
CA LYS A 164 -4.72 -17.72 -17.76
C LYS A 164 -3.32 -18.28 -17.45
N LEU A 165 -2.56 -17.63 -16.58
CA LEU A 165 -1.23 -18.12 -16.22
C LEU A 165 -1.32 -19.48 -15.50
N PRO A 166 -0.40 -20.40 -15.75
CA PRO A 166 -0.38 -21.68 -15.06
C PRO A 166 -0.20 -21.48 -13.54
N ASN A 167 -0.80 -22.37 -12.76
CA ASN A 167 -0.69 -22.40 -11.29
C ASN A 167 -1.16 -21.12 -10.55
N ILE A 168 -1.84 -20.20 -11.25
CA ILE A 168 -2.42 -19.01 -10.62
C ILE A 168 -3.56 -19.37 -9.69
N LYS A 169 -3.65 -18.70 -8.56
CA LYS A 169 -4.79 -18.81 -7.64
C LYS A 169 -5.81 -17.72 -7.88
N PHE A 170 -5.36 -16.51 -8.01
CA PHE A 170 -6.21 -15.37 -8.36
C PHE A 170 -5.37 -14.17 -8.77
N THR A 171 -6.02 -13.22 -9.42
CA THR A 171 -5.43 -11.92 -9.77
C THR A 171 -6.23 -10.80 -9.14
N ARG A 172 -5.55 -9.76 -8.66
CA ARG A 172 -6.20 -8.58 -8.07
C ARG A 172 -5.44 -7.31 -8.40
N MET A 173 -6.17 -6.26 -8.72
CA MET A 173 -5.60 -4.93 -8.87
C MET A 173 -5.12 -4.41 -7.51
N THR A 174 -3.97 -3.74 -7.45
CA THR A 174 -3.45 -3.15 -6.24
C THR A 174 -3.93 -1.71 -6.07
N GLY A 175 -4.46 -1.39 -4.89
CA GLY A 175 -4.97 -0.06 -4.54
C GLY A 175 -5.91 0.49 -5.62
N SER A 176 -5.68 1.72 -6.06
CA SER A 176 -6.44 2.38 -7.13
C SER A 176 -5.95 2.03 -8.55
N GLY A 177 -5.05 1.08 -8.68
CA GLY A 177 -4.47 0.66 -9.96
C GLY A 177 -3.33 1.59 -10.40
N SER A 178 -2.72 1.27 -11.50
CA SER A 178 -3.07 0.31 -12.56
C SER A 178 -2.41 -1.08 -12.44
N ALA A 179 -1.55 -1.31 -11.44
CA ALA A 179 -0.87 -2.59 -11.33
C ALA A 179 -1.82 -3.70 -10.86
N PHE A 180 -1.56 -4.92 -11.35
CA PHE A 180 -2.18 -6.16 -10.89
C PHE A 180 -1.16 -7.05 -10.21
N ILE A 181 -1.62 -7.83 -9.26
CA ILE A 181 -0.85 -8.86 -8.59
C ILE A 181 -1.50 -10.21 -8.90
N ALA A 182 -0.75 -11.10 -9.51
CA ALA A 182 -1.10 -12.50 -9.67
C ALA A 182 -0.49 -13.29 -8.50
N TYR A 183 -1.30 -14.10 -7.84
CA TYR A 183 -0.94 -14.87 -6.64
C TYR A 183 -0.81 -16.35 -7.00
N PHE A 184 0.29 -16.98 -6.58
CA PHE A 184 0.61 -18.36 -6.87
C PHE A 184 0.77 -19.17 -5.58
N VAL A 185 0.64 -20.51 -5.67
CA VAL A 185 0.81 -21.42 -4.53
C VAL A 185 2.27 -21.63 -4.22
N SER A 186 3.08 -21.81 -5.26
CA SER A 186 4.50 -22.13 -5.19
C SER A 186 5.31 -21.22 -6.10
N LYS A 187 6.62 -21.25 -5.94
CA LYS A 187 7.57 -20.65 -6.87
C LYS A 187 7.80 -21.71 -7.96
N ASN A 188 7.30 -21.48 -9.14
CA ASN A 188 7.66 -22.22 -10.35
C ASN A 188 8.55 -21.36 -11.19
#